data_789e792562b94b45596d6c74a7a7a451
#
_entry.id   789e792562b94b45596d6c74a7a7a451
#
_cell.length_a   1.000
_cell.length_b   1.000
_cell.length_c   1.000
_cell.angle_alpha   90.00
_cell.angle_beta   90.00
_cell.angle_gamma   90.00
#
_symmetry.space_group_name_H-M   'P 1'
#
loop_
_entity.id
_entity.type
_entity.pdbx_description
1 polymer ?
#
loop_
_entity_poly.entity_id
_entity_poly.type
_entity_poly.pdbx_seq_one_letter_code
_entity_poly.pdbx_strand_id
1 'polypeptide(L)'
;MKKLASFLALLLFVATACDNEKVVDETKLPVNAQDYIEAHFPNARISQVVRDRDDLETSYDVILDNQVKLEFDKKGDCYSIESRRTEKLPDTVIPLKVLEYVQEHYPDAFITDWEKDKTDQEIRLSDSKELVFNLAGTFLRIDD
;
A
#
# COMPACT_ATOMS: atom_id res chain seq x y z
N MET A 1 11.76 50.58 38.58
CA MET A 1 12.17 49.57 37.64
C MET A 1 11.06 48.50 37.57
N LYS A 2 10.23 48.59 36.54
CA LYS A 2 9.04 47.73 36.41
C LYS A 2 9.39 46.59 35.47
N LYS A 3 9.41 45.36 36.01
CA LYS A 3 9.56 44.14 35.19
C LYS A 3 8.21 43.79 34.63
N LEU A 4 7.99 43.98 33.34
CA LEU A 4 6.85 43.43 32.60
C LEU A 4 7.08 41.95 32.42
N ALA A 5 6.25 41.15 33.08
CA ALA A 5 6.12 39.71 32.77
C ALA A 5 5.26 39.57 31.52
N SER A 6 5.89 39.25 30.41
CA SER A 6 5.20 38.91 29.17
C SER A 6 4.68 37.45 29.28
N PHE A 7 3.39 37.35 29.48
CA PHE A 7 2.68 36.06 29.43
C PHE A 7 2.49 35.68 27.96
N LEU A 8 3.38 34.86 27.43
CA LEU A 8 3.27 34.27 26.11
C LEU A 8 2.25 33.11 26.20
N ALA A 9 1.01 33.40 25.88
CA ALA A 9 -0.02 32.40 25.72
C ALA A 9 0.31 31.55 24.49
N LEU A 10 0.89 30.38 24.71
CA LEU A 10 1.09 29.36 23.70
C LEU A 10 -0.28 28.77 23.37
N LEU A 11 -0.91 29.27 22.29
CA LEU A 11 -2.10 28.70 21.69
C LEU A 11 -1.69 27.35 21.08
N LEU A 12 -1.96 26.25 21.80
CA LEU A 12 -1.96 24.93 21.23
C LEU A 12 -3.10 24.85 20.20
N PHE A 13 -2.76 25.04 18.93
CA PHE A 13 -3.60 24.57 17.82
C PHE A 13 -3.58 23.05 17.88
N VAL A 14 -4.57 22.48 18.51
CA VAL A 14 -4.93 21.07 18.28
C VAL A 14 -5.55 21.05 16.90
N ALA A 15 -4.73 20.76 15.87
CA ALA A 15 -5.26 20.36 14.58
C ALA A 15 -5.99 19.03 14.82
N THR A 16 -7.30 19.08 14.94
CA THR A 16 -8.15 17.92 14.75
C THR A 16 -8.04 17.56 13.28
N ALA A 17 -7.06 16.72 12.95
CA ALA A 17 -7.14 15.95 11.70
C ALA A 17 -8.46 15.20 11.78
N CYS A 18 -9.39 15.50 10.90
CA CYS A 18 -10.53 14.65 10.66
C CYS A 18 -9.97 13.39 10.03
N ASP A 19 -9.64 12.39 10.86
CA ASP A 19 -9.38 11.03 10.40
C ASP A 19 -10.70 10.50 9.85
N ASN A 20 -10.82 10.51 8.53
CA ASN A 20 -11.94 9.89 7.81
C ASN A 20 -11.76 8.37 7.70
N GLU A 21 -10.71 7.83 8.31
CA GLU A 21 -10.41 6.42 8.41
C GLU A 21 -11.35 5.73 9.40
N LYS A 22 -11.93 4.62 9.00
CA LYS A 22 -12.84 3.83 9.83
C LYS A 22 -12.60 2.34 9.61
N VAL A 23 -12.35 1.63 10.71
CA VAL A 23 -12.40 0.15 10.69
C VAL A 23 -13.83 -0.28 10.37
N VAL A 24 -13.96 -1.14 9.36
CA VAL A 24 -15.25 -1.64 8.87
C VAL A 24 -15.22 -3.17 8.79
N ASP A 25 -16.41 -3.76 8.71
CA ASP A 25 -16.57 -5.19 8.47
C ASP A 25 -16.10 -5.56 7.04
N GLU A 26 -15.54 -6.75 6.85
CA GLU A 26 -15.04 -7.24 5.55
C GLU A 26 -16.11 -7.24 4.45
N THR A 27 -17.39 -7.39 4.83
CA THR A 27 -18.53 -7.31 3.89
C THR A 27 -18.71 -5.92 3.27
N LYS A 28 -17.98 -4.91 3.77
CA LYS A 28 -17.98 -3.55 3.21
C LYS A 28 -16.92 -3.36 2.11
N LEU A 29 -16.05 -4.35 1.92
CA LEU A 29 -15.16 -4.35 0.77
C LEU A 29 -15.94 -4.49 -0.53
N PRO A 30 -15.53 -3.80 -1.62
CA PRO A 30 -16.02 -4.10 -2.95
C PRO A 30 -15.83 -5.59 -3.30
N VAL A 31 -16.77 -6.17 -4.04
CA VAL A 31 -16.71 -7.59 -4.45
C VAL A 31 -15.41 -7.90 -5.18
N ASN A 32 -14.96 -7.01 -6.08
CA ASN A 32 -13.69 -7.21 -6.80
C ASN A 32 -12.49 -7.35 -5.86
N ALA A 33 -12.46 -6.60 -4.75
CA ALA A 33 -11.39 -6.70 -3.75
C ALA A 33 -11.45 -8.04 -2.98
N GLN A 34 -12.65 -8.50 -2.64
CA GLN A 34 -12.85 -9.81 -2.01
C GLN A 34 -12.40 -10.93 -2.93
N ASP A 35 -12.84 -10.91 -4.20
CA ASP A 35 -12.45 -11.89 -5.23
C ASP A 35 -10.93 -11.89 -5.47
N TYR A 36 -10.31 -10.71 -5.48
CA TYR A 36 -8.85 -10.57 -5.62
C TYR A 36 -8.10 -11.24 -4.46
N ILE A 37 -8.53 -10.99 -3.23
CA ILE A 37 -7.90 -11.58 -2.04
C ILE A 37 -8.06 -13.11 -2.06
N GLU A 38 -9.24 -13.61 -2.37
CA GLU A 38 -9.50 -15.05 -2.45
C GLU A 38 -8.65 -15.73 -3.53
N ALA A 39 -8.50 -15.09 -4.70
CA ALA A 39 -7.74 -15.64 -5.82
C ALA A 39 -6.22 -15.67 -5.56
N HIS A 40 -5.68 -14.64 -4.92
CA HIS A 40 -4.23 -14.47 -4.78
C HIS A 40 -3.68 -14.84 -3.40
N PHE A 41 -4.52 -14.85 -2.38
CA PHE A 41 -4.17 -15.16 -0.99
C PHE A 41 -5.10 -16.21 -0.36
N PRO A 42 -5.30 -17.37 -1.01
CA PRO A 42 -6.32 -18.35 -0.62
C PRO A 42 -6.12 -18.95 0.77
N ASN A 43 -4.90 -18.87 1.31
CA ASN A 43 -4.54 -19.40 2.63
C ASN A 43 -4.51 -18.34 3.73
N ALA A 44 -4.76 -17.07 3.40
CA ALA A 44 -4.78 -15.97 4.35
C ALA A 44 -6.22 -15.56 4.66
N ARG A 45 -6.40 -14.95 5.85
CA ARG A 45 -7.67 -14.39 6.30
C ARG A 45 -7.54 -12.89 6.48
N ILE A 46 -8.63 -12.18 6.23
CA ILE A 46 -8.69 -10.75 6.52
C ILE A 46 -8.68 -10.56 8.04
N SER A 47 -7.69 -9.84 8.55
CA SER A 47 -7.60 -9.46 9.96
C SER A 47 -8.22 -8.10 10.24
N GLN A 48 -8.12 -7.18 9.28
CA GLN A 48 -8.66 -5.82 9.44
C GLN A 48 -8.95 -5.20 8.08
N VAL A 49 -10.02 -4.43 8.03
CA VAL A 49 -10.35 -3.55 6.91
C VAL A 49 -10.51 -2.14 7.44
N VAL A 50 -9.75 -1.20 6.90
CA VAL A 50 -9.90 0.23 7.15
C VAL A 50 -10.45 0.87 5.87
N ARG A 51 -11.55 1.57 5.98
CA ARG A 51 -12.07 2.39 4.90
C ARG A 51 -11.66 3.83 5.15
N ASP A 52 -10.93 4.40 4.22
CA ASP A 52 -10.65 5.82 4.18
C ASP A 52 -11.61 6.52 3.21
N ARG A 53 -12.11 7.66 3.63
CA ARG A 53 -12.93 8.56 2.81
C ARG A 53 -12.33 9.94 2.87
N ASP A 54 -11.57 10.26 1.85
CA ASP A 54 -11.24 11.65 1.56
C ASP A 54 -12.39 12.30 0.76
N ASP A 55 -12.43 13.64 0.72
CA ASP A 55 -13.51 14.42 0.08
C ASP A 55 -13.77 14.01 -1.39
N LEU A 56 -12.79 13.44 -2.07
CA LEU A 56 -12.83 13.09 -3.48
C LEU A 56 -12.78 11.59 -3.76
N GLU A 57 -12.21 10.78 -2.86
CA GLU A 57 -11.96 9.36 -3.12
C GLU A 57 -12.30 8.50 -1.91
N THR A 58 -12.59 7.24 -2.16
CA THR A 58 -12.72 6.20 -1.14
C THR A 58 -11.73 5.12 -1.45
N SER A 59 -10.94 4.72 -0.46
CA SER A 59 -10.02 3.59 -0.52
C SER A 59 -10.24 2.61 0.63
N TYR A 60 -9.66 1.44 0.50
CA TYR A 60 -9.72 0.39 1.50
C TYR A 60 -8.33 -0.19 1.74
N ASP A 61 -7.89 -0.15 2.99
CA ASP A 61 -6.69 -0.82 3.46
C ASP A 61 -7.07 -2.14 4.09
N VAL A 62 -6.52 -3.23 3.60
CA VAL A 62 -6.77 -4.57 4.11
C VAL A 62 -5.48 -5.16 4.68
N ILE A 63 -5.54 -5.65 5.90
CA ILE A 63 -4.45 -6.37 6.53
C ILE A 63 -4.86 -7.83 6.65
N LEU A 64 -4.03 -8.73 6.11
CA LEU A 64 -4.20 -10.17 6.24
C LEU A 64 -3.50 -10.70 7.49
N ASP A 65 -3.86 -11.89 7.94
CA ASP A 65 -3.28 -12.55 9.12
C ASP A 65 -1.80 -12.93 8.95
N ASN A 66 -1.32 -13.06 7.71
CA ASN A 66 0.09 -13.21 7.36
C ASN A 66 0.86 -11.88 7.28
N GLN A 67 0.23 -10.76 7.70
CA GLN A 67 0.81 -9.41 7.69
C GLN A 67 1.07 -8.82 6.29
N VAL A 68 0.42 -9.31 5.27
CA VAL A 68 0.35 -8.60 3.98
C VAL A 68 -0.69 -7.50 4.09
N LYS A 69 -0.32 -6.28 3.68
CA LYS A 69 -1.23 -5.14 3.52
C LYS A 69 -1.56 -4.99 2.04
N LEU A 70 -2.84 -4.82 1.74
CA LEU A 70 -3.32 -4.51 0.39
C LEU A 70 -4.11 -3.21 0.43
N GLU A 71 -4.00 -2.42 -0.63
CA GLU A 71 -4.79 -1.21 -0.79
C GLU A 71 -5.62 -1.29 -2.08
N PHE A 72 -6.89 -0.97 -1.93
CA PHE A 72 -7.88 -1.03 -3.02
C PHE A 72 -8.56 0.33 -3.20
N ASP A 73 -8.87 0.67 -4.43
CA ASP A 73 -9.71 1.80 -4.73
C ASP A 73 -11.20 1.51 -4.44
N LYS A 74 -12.06 2.51 -4.67
CA LYS A 74 -13.53 2.38 -4.47
C LYS A 74 -14.20 1.31 -5.32
N LYS A 75 -13.56 0.85 -6.40
CA LYS A 75 -14.06 -0.22 -7.27
C LYS A 75 -13.57 -1.60 -6.84
N GLY A 76 -12.60 -1.65 -5.95
CA GLY A 76 -11.92 -2.87 -5.53
C GLY A 76 -10.73 -3.24 -6.42
N ASP A 77 -10.21 -2.29 -7.20
CA ASP A 77 -8.97 -2.49 -7.96
C ASP A 77 -7.77 -2.32 -7.01
N CYS A 78 -6.92 -3.34 -6.93
CA CYS A 78 -5.71 -3.30 -6.10
C CYS A 78 -4.66 -2.40 -6.74
N TYR A 79 -4.08 -1.50 -5.95
CA TYR A 79 -3.00 -0.62 -6.41
C TYR A 79 -1.75 -0.65 -5.54
N SER A 80 -1.80 -1.28 -4.37
CA SER A 80 -0.62 -1.44 -3.50
C SER A 80 -0.70 -2.76 -2.73
N ILE A 81 0.44 -3.45 -2.62
CA ILE A 81 0.62 -4.68 -1.85
C ILE A 81 1.97 -4.61 -1.15
N GLU A 82 1.97 -4.73 0.16
CA GLU A 82 3.17 -4.66 1.00
C GLU A 82 3.27 -5.89 1.89
N SER A 83 4.42 -6.58 1.87
CA SER A 83 4.74 -7.61 2.84
C SER A 83 5.43 -6.99 4.06
N ARG A 84 4.67 -6.75 5.13
CA ARG A 84 5.18 -6.13 6.36
C ARG A 84 6.22 -6.98 7.11
N ARG A 85 6.40 -8.24 6.72
CA ARG A 85 7.44 -9.15 7.22
C ARG A 85 8.60 -9.36 6.25
N THR A 86 8.64 -8.60 5.15
CA THR A 86 9.66 -8.76 4.10
C THR A 86 9.67 -10.19 3.53
N GLU A 87 8.50 -10.79 3.37
CA GLU A 87 8.32 -12.09 2.73
C GLU A 87 8.00 -11.92 1.25
N LYS A 88 8.28 -12.95 0.46
CA LYS A 88 7.96 -12.94 -0.98
C LYS A 88 6.47 -12.80 -1.21
N LEU A 89 6.08 -11.83 -2.05
CA LEU A 89 4.72 -11.74 -2.57
C LEU A 89 4.43 -12.90 -3.56
N PRO A 90 3.16 -13.35 -3.67
CA PRO A 90 2.78 -14.31 -4.70
C PRO A 90 3.11 -13.79 -6.10
N ASP A 91 3.69 -14.61 -6.96
CA ASP A 91 4.02 -14.21 -8.34
C ASP A 91 2.77 -13.78 -9.14
N THR A 92 1.60 -14.29 -8.76
CA THR A 92 0.31 -14.00 -9.41
C THR A 92 -0.19 -12.56 -9.23
N VAL A 93 0.33 -11.81 -8.23
CA VAL A 93 -0.04 -10.40 -8.03
C VAL A 93 0.87 -9.44 -8.78
N ILE A 94 1.99 -9.93 -9.32
CA ILE A 94 2.97 -9.10 -10.03
C ILE A 94 2.69 -9.15 -11.54
N PRO A 95 2.65 -8.01 -12.24
CA PRO A 95 2.53 -8.00 -13.69
C PRO A 95 3.65 -8.83 -14.35
N LEU A 96 3.28 -9.69 -15.30
CA LEU A 96 4.17 -10.70 -15.87
C LEU A 96 5.53 -10.14 -16.33
N LYS A 97 5.53 -9.03 -17.06
CA LYS A 97 6.77 -8.42 -17.57
C LYS A 97 7.69 -7.90 -16.47
N VAL A 98 7.10 -7.41 -15.37
CA VAL A 98 7.86 -6.98 -14.19
C VAL A 98 8.49 -8.19 -13.51
N LEU A 99 7.71 -9.26 -13.35
CA LEU A 99 8.19 -10.52 -12.78
C LEU A 99 9.34 -11.13 -13.60
N GLU A 100 9.18 -11.23 -14.93
CA GLU A 100 10.19 -11.72 -15.86
C GLU A 100 11.48 -10.90 -15.77
N TYR A 101 11.37 -9.57 -15.74
CA TYR A 101 12.53 -8.69 -15.59
C TYR A 101 13.29 -8.95 -14.29
N VAL A 102 12.59 -9.11 -13.17
CA VAL A 102 13.22 -9.40 -11.88
C VAL A 102 13.90 -10.77 -11.89
N GLN A 103 13.25 -11.79 -12.42
CA GLN A 103 13.83 -13.14 -12.52
C GLN A 103 15.10 -13.17 -13.39
N GLU A 104 15.16 -12.36 -14.44
CA GLU A 104 16.34 -12.28 -15.33
C GLU A 104 17.48 -11.47 -14.73
N HIS A 105 17.20 -10.32 -14.10
CA HIS A 105 18.22 -9.36 -13.68
C HIS A 105 18.57 -9.43 -12.18
N TYR A 106 17.69 -10.00 -11.37
CA TYR A 106 17.82 -10.12 -9.91
C TYR A 106 17.46 -11.53 -9.41
N PRO A 107 18.11 -12.59 -9.93
CA PRO A 107 17.70 -13.98 -9.65
C PRO A 107 17.82 -14.39 -8.18
N ASP A 108 18.65 -13.68 -7.40
CA ASP A 108 18.86 -13.95 -5.98
C ASP A 108 17.93 -13.13 -5.06
N ALA A 109 17.08 -12.26 -5.63
CA ALA A 109 16.14 -11.44 -4.89
C ALA A 109 14.70 -11.83 -5.22
N PHE A 110 13.78 -11.46 -4.33
CA PHE A 110 12.34 -11.62 -4.53
C PHE A 110 11.60 -10.31 -4.24
N ILE A 111 10.39 -10.20 -4.77
CA ILE A 111 9.55 -9.00 -4.63
C ILE A 111 8.82 -9.06 -3.29
N THR A 112 8.95 -8.01 -2.49
CA THR A 112 8.26 -7.84 -1.19
C THR A 112 7.14 -6.84 -1.24
N ASP A 113 7.19 -5.88 -2.18
CA ASP A 113 6.19 -4.83 -2.32
C ASP A 113 5.94 -4.53 -3.79
N TRP A 114 4.72 -4.14 -4.11
CA TRP A 114 4.32 -3.64 -5.41
C TRP A 114 3.31 -2.51 -5.24
N GLU A 115 3.52 -1.43 -5.95
CA GLU A 115 2.61 -0.28 -5.98
C GLU A 115 2.44 0.20 -7.41
N LYS A 116 1.23 0.63 -7.75
CA LYS A 116 0.88 1.20 -9.05
C LYS A 116 0.28 2.57 -8.89
N ASP A 117 0.84 3.55 -9.59
CA ASP A 117 0.32 4.90 -9.73
C ASP A 117 -0.31 5.11 -11.12
N LYS A 118 -0.69 6.33 -11.44
CA LYS A 118 -1.33 6.72 -12.72
C LYS A 118 -0.41 6.56 -13.92
N THR A 119 0.90 6.69 -13.72
CA THR A 119 1.90 6.76 -14.80
C THR A 119 2.89 5.60 -14.79
N ASP A 120 3.16 5.04 -13.64
CA ASP A 120 4.17 4.01 -13.43
C ASP A 120 3.76 3.01 -12.35
N GLN A 121 4.60 2.03 -12.15
CA GLN A 121 4.52 1.07 -11.08
C GLN A 121 5.91 0.81 -10.51
N GLU A 122 5.96 0.51 -9.22
CA GLU A 122 7.20 0.30 -8.48
C GLU A 122 7.14 -1.02 -7.74
N ILE A 123 8.30 -1.66 -7.61
CA ILE A 123 8.46 -2.83 -6.75
C ILE A 123 9.66 -2.62 -5.82
N ARG A 124 9.56 -3.22 -4.64
CA ARG A 124 10.71 -3.37 -3.74
C ARG A 124 11.16 -4.81 -3.71
N LEU A 125 12.48 -4.99 -3.74
CA LEU A 125 13.13 -6.29 -3.64
C LEU A 125 13.55 -6.59 -2.20
N SER A 126 13.80 -7.87 -1.91
CA SER A 126 14.26 -8.35 -0.60
C SER A 126 15.59 -7.76 -0.13
N ASP A 127 16.38 -7.22 -1.05
CA ASP A 127 17.64 -6.48 -0.78
C ASP A 127 17.44 -4.96 -0.66
N SER A 128 16.17 -4.53 -0.56
CA SER A 128 15.72 -3.13 -0.41
C SER A 128 15.88 -2.24 -1.65
N LYS A 129 16.26 -2.78 -2.80
CA LYS A 129 16.23 -2.01 -4.06
C LYS A 129 14.80 -1.72 -4.48
N GLU A 130 14.57 -0.53 -4.99
CA GLU A 130 13.30 -0.10 -5.58
C GLU A 130 13.47 0.04 -7.09
N LEU A 131 12.63 -0.66 -7.85
CA LEU A 131 12.65 -0.68 -9.32
C LEU A 131 11.36 -0.07 -9.85
N VAL A 132 11.50 0.90 -10.74
CA VAL A 132 10.37 1.59 -11.36
C VAL A 132 10.18 1.12 -12.79
N PHE A 133 8.93 0.84 -13.16
CA PHE A 133 8.51 0.41 -14.49
C PHE A 133 7.39 1.31 -14.99
N ASN A 134 7.25 1.46 -16.29
CA ASN A 134 6.01 2.03 -16.82
C ASN A 134 4.84 1.03 -16.65
N LEU A 135 3.61 1.47 -16.91
CA LEU A 135 2.44 0.60 -16.77
C LEU A 135 2.41 -0.59 -17.73
N ALA A 136 3.20 -0.55 -18.81
CA ALA A 136 3.36 -1.67 -19.74
C ALA A 136 4.40 -2.71 -19.26
N GLY A 137 5.05 -2.47 -18.11
CA GLY A 137 6.06 -3.36 -17.52
C GLY A 137 7.47 -3.17 -18.06
N THR A 138 7.76 -2.05 -18.74
CA THR A 138 9.12 -1.72 -19.19
C THR A 138 9.88 -1.05 -18.06
N PHE A 139 11.07 -1.55 -17.75
CA PHE A 139 11.94 -0.95 -16.74
C PHE A 139 12.35 0.47 -17.09
N LEU A 140 12.31 1.38 -16.14
CA LEU A 140 12.65 2.78 -16.29
C LEU A 140 13.92 3.16 -15.52
N ARG A 141 13.98 2.85 -14.22
CA ARG A 141 15.09 3.25 -13.34
C ARG A 141 15.07 2.48 -12.02
N ILE A 142 16.17 2.60 -11.31
CA ILE A 142 16.27 2.24 -9.88
C ILE A 142 16.05 3.54 -9.09
N ASP A 143 15.22 3.48 -8.07
CA ASP A 143 15.11 4.54 -7.06
C ASP A 143 15.84 4.05 -5.78
N ASP A 144 16.75 4.87 -5.25
CA ASP A 144 17.56 4.61 -4.05
C ASP A 144 17.03 5.42 -2.84
#